data_df2f990f691acfac8d43ab4c864d5003
#
_entry.id   df2f990f691acfac8d43ab4c864d5003
#
_cell.length_a   1.000
_cell.length_b   1.000
_cell.length_c   1.000
_cell.angle_alpha   90.00
_cell.angle_beta   90.00
_cell.angle_gamma   90.00
#
_symmetry.space_group_name_H-M   'P 1'
#
loop_
_entity.id
_entity.type
_entity.pdbx_description
1 polymer ?
#
loop_
_entity_poly.entity_id
_entity_poly.type
_entity_poly.pdbx_seq_one_letter_code
_entity_poly.pdbx_strand_id
1 'polypeptide(L)'
;MTRLANKVAIVTGAGTRSKNVSGVGVAAAVEFAKQGAKILIVDMDEEAAKTSVEVITENGGEAAYYVADVSNVSDCKGMVEAAVDRFGKLDILMNNVGVVIGSGVVTEIEEESWDRMLDINLKSMVFISKYAVSAMIESGGGSIINISSVDGIRAGMGHSVSYSASKGGVIPLTMAMAVEHGRDNVRVNCIAPGMIYTAMVEVVDDERRKLRRDIAPLGTEGTAEDIAMAAVYLASDESKWVTGVLLPVDAGLMAAGPQAIIGNIMEDDRKFL
;
A
#
# COMPACT_ATOMS: atom_id res chain seq x y z
N MET A 1 15.68 -14.29 13.66
CA MET A 1 15.24 -15.07 12.49
C MET A 1 14.60 -14.10 11.51
N THR A 2 14.91 -14.20 10.24
CA THR A 2 14.31 -13.38 9.19
C THR A 2 12.89 -13.89 8.92
N ARG A 3 11.88 -13.01 9.02
CA ARG A 3 10.43 -13.35 8.95
C ARG A 3 9.97 -13.76 7.55
N LEU A 4 10.71 -13.35 6.51
CA LEU A 4 10.40 -13.57 5.08
C LEU A 4 11.52 -14.35 4.38
N ALA A 5 12.31 -15.14 5.12
CA ALA A 5 13.41 -15.91 4.53
C ALA A 5 12.95 -16.77 3.35
N ASN A 6 13.68 -16.69 2.24
CA ASN A 6 13.40 -17.42 0.99
C ASN A 6 12.06 -17.10 0.31
N LYS A 7 11.33 -16.06 0.72
CA LYS A 7 10.14 -15.56 0.01
C LYS A 7 10.55 -14.67 -1.17
N VAL A 8 9.72 -14.63 -2.19
CA VAL A 8 9.84 -13.72 -3.33
C VAL A 8 8.66 -12.76 -3.32
N ALA A 9 8.95 -11.46 -3.38
CA ALA A 9 7.94 -10.43 -3.30
C ALA A 9 7.96 -9.51 -4.53
N ILE A 10 6.78 -9.19 -5.05
CA ILE A 10 6.54 -8.05 -5.95
C ILE A 10 6.01 -6.89 -5.09
N VAL A 11 6.62 -5.71 -5.21
CA VAL A 11 6.11 -4.47 -4.61
C VAL A 11 5.91 -3.43 -5.71
N THR A 12 4.66 -3.00 -5.93
CA THR A 12 4.32 -2.03 -6.97
C THR A 12 4.39 -0.60 -6.45
N GLY A 13 4.81 0.37 -7.29
CA GLY A 13 5.02 1.76 -6.89
C GLY A 13 6.12 1.90 -5.83
N ALA A 14 7.22 1.16 -6.01
CA ALA A 14 8.31 1.07 -5.06
C ALA A 14 9.59 1.77 -5.54
N GLY A 15 9.49 2.69 -6.50
CA GLY A 15 10.58 3.55 -6.94
C GLY A 15 10.85 4.69 -5.96
N THR A 16 12.12 4.94 -5.64
CA THR A 16 12.58 6.03 -4.75
C THR A 16 12.57 7.37 -5.49
N ARG A 17 11.68 8.29 -5.11
CA ARG A 17 11.50 9.62 -5.72
C ARG A 17 11.97 10.79 -4.85
N SER A 18 12.14 10.57 -3.56
CA SER A 18 12.67 11.58 -2.62
C SER A 18 13.85 11.00 -1.85
N LYS A 19 14.86 11.84 -1.61
CA LYS A 19 16.01 11.47 -0.78
C LYS A 19 15.72 11.65 0.72
N ASN A 20 14.69 12.42 1.05
CA ASN A 20 14.40 12.84 2.42
C ASN A 20 13.25 12.05 3.04
N VAL A 21 12.30 11.60 2.22
CA VAL A 21 11.06 10.99 2.71
C VAL A 21 10.74 9.73 1.89
N SER A 22 10.65 8.62 2.57
CA SER A 22 10.34 7.34 1.94
C SER A 22 8.87 7.26 1.49
N GLY A 23 8.63 6.61 0.35
CA GLY A 23 7.29 6.16 -0.03
C GLY A 23 6.96 4.81 0.63
N VAL A 24 5.67 4.52 0.80
CA VAL A 24 5.22 3.25 1.42
C VAL A 24 5.77 2.02 0.68
N GLY A 25 5.74 2.03 -0.67
CA GLY A 25 6.26 0.92 -1.46
C GLY A 25 7.76 0.70 -1.27
N VAL A 26 8.54 1.79 -1.23
CA VAL A 26 9.99 1.73 -1.00
C VAL A 26 10.28 1.18 0.40
N ALA A 27 9.65 1.73 1.43
CA ALA A 27 9.85 1.28 2.80
C ALA A 27 9.48 -0.21 2.97
N ALA A 28 8.37 -0.65 2.37
CA ALA A 28 7.97 -2.05 2.39
C ALA A 28 8.98 -2.95 1.67
N ALA A 29 9.45 -2.56 0.48
CA ALA A 29 10.44 -3.32 -0.28
C ALA A 29 11.75 -3.47 0.49
N VAL A 30 12.26 -2.38 1.07
CA VAL A 30 13.48 -2.38 1.90
C VAL A 30 13.28 -3.26 3.14
N GLU A 31 12.14 -3.14 3.83
CA GLU A 31 11.90 -3.93 5.03
C GLU A 31 11.69 -5.42 4.70
N PHE A 32 10.99 -5.76 3.61
CA PHE A 32 10.88 -7.15 3.15
C PHE A 32 12.25 -7.76 2.84
N ALA A 33 13.15 -7.00 2.20
CA ALA A 33 14.52 -7.44 1.92
C ALA A 33 15.32 -7.67 3.22
N LYS A 34 15.25 -6.77 4.20
CA LYS A 34 15.84 -6.95 5.53
C LYS A 34 15.31 -8.19 6.25
N GLN A 35 14.06 -8.56 5.99
CA GLN A 35 13.45 -9.79 6.53
C GLN A 35 13.78 -11.03 5.69
N GLY A 36 14.62 -10.93 4.66
CA GLY A 36 15.17 -12.02 3.89
C GLY A 36 14.40 -12.40 2.63
N ALA A 37 13.48 -11.56 2.16
CA ALA A 37 12.81 -11.74 0.88
C ALA A 37 13.69 -11.26 -0.28
N LYS A 38 13.51 -11.88 -1.46
CA LYS A 38 13.98 -11.36 -2.74
C LYS A 38 12.90 -10.46 -3.34
N ILE A 39 13.27 -9.31 -3.87
CA ILE A 39 12.32 -8.26 -4.23
C ILE A 39 12.34 -7.97 -5.72
N LEU A 40 11.16 -8.00 -6.37
CA LEU A 40 10.95 -7.33 -7.64
C LEU A 40 10.29 -5.96 -7.38
N ILE A 41 11.07 -4.90 -7.58
CA ILE A 41 10.59 -3.52 -7.59
C ILE A 41 9.84 -3.27 -8.89
N VAL A 42 8.60 -2.83 -8.81
CA VAL A 42 7.81 -2.43 -9.99
C VAL A 42 7.47 -0.95 -9.91
N ASP A 43 7.89 -0.20 -10.90
CA ASP A 43 7.57 1.22 -11.03
C ASP A 43 7.53 1.63 -12.51
N MET A 44 6.81 2.70 -12.84
CA MET A 44 6.82 3.27 -14.18
C MET A 44 8.05 4.14 -14.47
N ASP A 45 8.72 4.60 -13.42
CA ASP A 45 9.96 5.38 -13.48
C ASP A 45 11.15 4.46 -13.26
N GLU A 46 11.89 4.23 -14.35
CA GLU A 46 13.03 3.31 -14.36
C GLU A 46 14.15 3.75 -13.40
N GLU A 47 14.49 5.04 -13.37
CA GLU A 47 15.57 5.55 -12.52
C GLU A 47 15.19 5.47 -11.04
N ALA A 48 13.94 5.76 -10.71
CA ALA A 48 13.44 5.58 -9.35
C ALA A 48 13.46 4.10 -8.93
N ALA A 49 13.11 3.18 -9.83
CA ALA A 49 13.17 1.74 -9.58
C ALA A 49 14.60 1.24 -9.38
N LYS A 50 15.56 1.68 -10.21
CA LYS A 50 16.99 1.38 -10.08
C LYS A 50 17.55 1.84 -8.73
N THR A 51 17.24 3.08 -8.33
CA THR A 51 17.64 3.64 -7.03
C THR A 51 17.17 2.75 -5.88
N SER A 52 15.93 2.24 -5.94
CA SER A 52 15.43 1.33 -4.91
C SER A 52 16.17 0.01 -4.86
N VAL A 53 16.54 -0.55 -6.02
CA VAL A 53 17.36 -1.77 -6.10
C VAL A 53 18.73 -1.53 -5.49
N GLU A 54 19.37 -0.40 -5.81
CA GLU A 54 20.66 -0.02 -5.24
C GLU A 54 20.61 0.04 -3.71
N VAL A 55 19.61 0.74 -3.14
CA VAL A 55 19.40 0.82 -1.69
C VAL A 55 19.28 -0.56 -1.05
N ILE A 56 18.54 -1.48 -1.67
CA ILE A 56 18.36 -2.82 -1.14
C ILE A 56 19.65 -3.63 -1.22
N THR A 57 20.37 -3.58 -2.36
CA THR A 57 21.56 -4.37 -2.59
C THR A 57 22.76 -3.89 -1.78
N GLU A 58 22.93 -2.59 -1.60
CA GLU A 58 23.94 -2.00 -0.71
C GLU A 58 23.76 -2.43 0.76
N ASN A 59 22.53 -2.73 1.16
CA ASN A 59 22.21 -3.27 2.48
C ASN A 59 22.20 -4.82 2.53
N GLY A 60 22.74 -5.49 1.50
CA GLY A 60 22.91 -6.93 1.45
C GLY A 60 21.66 -7.73 1.08
N GLY A 61 20.60 -7.06 0.62
CA GLY A 61 19.39 -7.71 0.09
C GLY A 61 19.55 -8.13 -1.38
N GLU A 62 18.61 -8.94 -1.87
CA GLU A 62 18.51 -9.33 -3.28
C GLU A 62 17.29 -8.67 -3.92
N ALA A 63 17.52 -7.84 -4.95
CA ALA A 63 16.45 -7.14 -5.66
C ALA A 63 16.72 -7.05 -7.17
N ALA A 64 15.62 -6.92 -7.91
CA ALA A 64 15.60 -6.55 -9.33
C ALA A 64 14.47 -5.55 -9.55
N TYR A 65 14.41 -4.94 -10.73
CA TYR A 65 13.30 -4.05 -11.09
C TYR A 65 12.63 -4.48 -12.40
N TYR A 66 11.39 -4.04 -12.56
CA TYR A 66 10.61 -4.17 -13.79
C TYR A 66 9.87 -2.85 -14.03
N VAL A 67 10.03 -2.27 -15.22
CA VAL A 67 9.33 -1.02 -15.58
C VAL A 67 7.95 -1.35 -16.09
N ALA A 68 6.92 -0.78 -15.47
CA ALA A 68 5.52 -1.05 -15.82
C ALA A 68 4.58 0.11 -15.50
N ASP A 69 3.63 0.37 -16.37
CA ASP A 69 2.40 1.10 -16.05
C ASP A 69 1.34 0.07 -15.61
N VAL A 70 1.00 0.07 -14.32
CA VAL A 70 0.03 -0.88 -13.74
C VAL A 70 -1.38 -0.77 -14.31
N SER A 71 -1.72 0.32 -15.00
CA SER A 71 -2.99 0.45 -15.72
C SER A 71 -3.02 -0.35 -17.03
N ASN A 72 -1.87 -0.83 -17.48
CA ASN A 72 -1.72 -1.66 -18.68
C ASN A 72 -1.75 -3.13 -18.31
N VAL A 73 -2.73 -3.87 -18.81
CA VAL A 73 -2.91 -5.30 -18.46
C VAL A 73 -1.74 -6.18 -18.92
N SER A 74 -1.08 -5.85 -20.03
CA SER A 74 0.10 -6.59 -20.50
C SER A 74 1.27 -6.44 -19.52
N ASP A 75 1.44 -5.25 -18.94
CA ASP A 75 2.50 -4.98 -17.98
C ASP A 75 2.21 -5.70 -16.65
N CYS A 76 0.92 -5.80 -16.25
CA CYS A 76 0.50 -6.58 -15.09
C CYS A 76 0.89 -8.06 -15.21
N LYS A 77 0.80 -8.63 -16.41
CA LYS A 77 1.25 -9.99 -16.69
C LYS A 77 2.79 -10.08 -16.67
N GLY A 78 3.45 -9.18 -17.40
CA GLY A 78 4.90 -9.18 -17.54
C GLY A 78 5.67 -9.06 -16.23
N MET A 79 5.17 -8.26 -15.27
CA MET A 79 5.83 -8.14 -13.96
C MET A 79 5.78 -9.44 -13.15
N VAL A 80 4.70 -10.21 -13.26
CA VAL A 80 4.60 -11.51 -12.58
C VAL A 80 5.52 -12.54 -13.23
N GLU A 81 5.52 -12.60 -14.58
CA GLU A 81 6.43 -13.45 -15.33
C GLU A 81 7.90 -13.11 -15.00
N ALA A 82 8.26 -11.83 -14.96
CA ALA A 82 9.61 -11.39 -14.61
C ALA A 82 10.04 -11.83 -13.19
N ALA A 83 9.12 -11.82 -12.21
CA ALA A 83 9.43 -12.31 -10.86
C ALA A 83 9.69 -13.82 -10.85
N VAL A 84 8.86 -14.58 -11.54
CA VAL A 84 9.01 -16.06 -11.65
C VAL A 84 10.27 -16.41 -12.42
N ASP A 85 10.53 -15.78 -13.56
CA ASP A 85 11.73 -16.01 -14.37
C ASP A 85 13.02 -15.69 -13.60
N ARG A 86 13.00 -14.60 -12.82
CA ARG A 86 14.18 -14.15 -12.10
C ARG A 86 14.47 -14.92 -10.82
N PHE A 87 13.42 -15.27 -10.06
CA PHE A 87 13.54 -15.79 -8.70
C PHE A 87 12.93 -17.19 -8.53
N GLY A 88 12.28 -17.74 -9.57
CA GLY A 88 11.77 -19.11 -9.62
C GLY A 88 10.36 -19.31 -9.03
N LYS A 89 9.77 -18.28 -8.39
CA LYS A 89 8.43 -18.35 -7.75
C LYS A 89 7.90 -16.97 -7.40
N LEU A 90 6.65 -16.94 -6.88
CA LEU A 90 6.07 -15.75 -6.25
C LEU A 90 5.34 -16.12 -4.95
N ASP A 91 5.72 -15.51 -3.84
CA ASP A 91 5.10 -15.73 -2.52
C ASP A 91 4.30 -14.53 -2.02
N ILE A 92 4.71 -13.30 -2.39
CA ILE A 92 4.15 -12.06 -1.84
C ILE A 92 3.87 -11.08 -2.97
N LEU A 93 2.65 -10.50 -2.98
CA LEU A 93 2.32 -9.35 -3.81
C LEU A 93 1.86 -8.19 -2.92
N MET A 94 2.53 -7.04 -3.02
CA MET A 94 2.04 -5.80 -2.42
C MET A 94 1.55 -4.84 -3.51
N ASN A 95 0.24 -4.74 -3.67
CA ASN A 95 -0.43 -3.77 -4.52
C ASN A 95 -0.45 -2.41 -3.82
N ASN A 96 0.59 -1.59 -4.06
CA ASN A 96 0.78 -0.33 -3.37
C ASN A 96 0.56 0.90 -4.25
N VAL A 97 0.65 0.79 -5.57
CA VAL A 97 0.43 1.95 -6.44
C VAL A 97 -0.88 2.66 -6.11
N GLY A 98 -0.80 3.97 -6.00
CA GLY A 98 -1.97 4.81 -5.82
C GLY A 98 -1.65 6.26 -6.19
N VAL A 99 -2.62 6.91 -6.82
CA VAL A 99 -2.54 8.30 -7.26
C VAL A 99 -3.76 9.07 -6.82
N VAL A 100 -3.62 10.39 -6.75
CA VAL A 100 -4.73 11.34 -6.62
C VAL A 100 -4.72 12.20 -7.89
N ILE A 101 -5.74 12.06 -8.74
CA ILE A 101 -5.87 12.76 -10.02
C ILE A 101 -7.22 13.46 -10.02
N GLY A 102 -7.26 14.74 -10.45
CA GLY A 102 -8.52 15.45 -10.62
C GLY A 102 -9.39 15.45 -9.36
N SER A 103 -8.79 15.79 -8.21
CA SER A 103 -9.55 15.91 -6.97
C SER A 103 -10.53 17.08 -7.04
N GLY A 104 -11.75 16.89 -6.51
CA GLY A 104 -12.79 17.90 -6.53
C GLY A 104 -14.06 17.42 -5.83
N VAL A 105 -15.05 18.32 -5.74
CA VAL A 105 -16.42 17.96 -5.37
C VAL A 105 -17.10 17.25 -6.55
N VAL A 106 -18.14 16.47 -6.29
CA VAL A 106 -18.78 15.62 -7.31
C VAL A 106 -19.20 16.37 -8.59
N THR A 107 -19.53 17.64 -8.49
CA THR A 107 -19.93 18.48 -9.62
C THR A 107 -18.76 18.96 -10.51
N GLU A 108 -17.52 18.71 -10.08
CA GLU A 108 -16.31 19.16 -10.76
C GLU A 108 -15.44 17.99 -11.27
N ILE A 109 -15.94 16.75 -11.11
CA ILE A 109 -15.19 15.57 -11.53
C ILE A 109 -15.25 15.42 -13.04
N GLU A 110 -14.08 15.38 -13.67
CA GLU A 110 -13.92 15.07 -15.08
C GLU A 110 -13.85 13.54 -15.28
N GLU A 111 -14.59 13.02 -16.28
CA GLU A 111 -14.69 11.60 -16.59
C GLU A 111 -13.31 10.95 -16.79
N GLU A 112 -12.42 11.58 -17.56
CA GLU A 112 -11.08 11.07 -17.83
C GLU A 112 -10.25 10.90 -16.54
N SER A 113 -10.33 11.87 -15.63
CA SER A 113 -9.64 11.82 -14.33
C SER A 113 -10.20 10.73 -13.43
N TRP A 114 -11.52 10.54 -13.46
CA TRP A 114 -12.21 9.47 -12.74
C TRP A 114 -11.76 8.10 -13.25
N ASP A 115 -11.86 7.87 -14.55
CA ASP A 115 -11.50 6.60 -15.18
C ASP A 115 -10.02 6.27 -14.93
N ARG A 116 -9.13 7.24 -15.11
CA ARG A 116 -7.70 7.05 -14.90
C ARG A 116 -7.39 6.70 -13.43
N MET A 117 -8.07 7.33 -12.47
CA MET A 117 -7.88 7.01 -11.05
C MET A 117 -8.36 5.61 -10.70
N LEU A 118 -9.51 5.18 -11.22
CA LEU A 118 -10.02 3.83 -11.03
C LEU A 118 -9.12 2.78 -11.71
N ASP A 119 -8.63 3.06 -12.91
CA ASP A 119 -7.72 2.18 -13.62
C ASP A 119 -6.42 1.93 -12.83
N ILE A 120 -5.85 2.98 -12.24
CA ILE A 120 -4.60 2.86 -11.48
C ILE A 120 -4.84 2.31 -10.08
N ASN A 121 -5.81 2.85 -9.31
CA ASN A 121 -5.96 2.55 -7.89
C ASN A 121 -6.72 1.26 -7.59
N LEU A 122 -7.57 0.79 -8.51
CA LEU A 122 -8.45 -0.35 -8.28
C LEU A 122 -8.31 -1.44 -9.34
N LYS A 123 -8.53 -1.12 -10.62
CA LYS A 123 -8.49 -2.09 -11.71
C LYS A 123 -7.13 -2.77 -11.83
N SER A 124 -6.03 -2.03 -11.65
CA SER A 124 -4.67 -2.57 -11.65
C SER A 124 -4.52 -3.74 -10.67
N MET A 125 -5.04 -3.59 -9.44
CA MET A 125 -4.96 -4.62 -8.41
C MET A 125 -5.64 -5.93 -8.84
N VAL A 126 -6.76 -5.83 -9.56
CA VAL A 126 -7.46 -7.00 -10.11
C VAL A 126 -6.59 -7.74 -11.11
N PHE A 127 -6.00 -7.02 -12.07
CA PHE A 127 -5.24 -7.66 -13.16
C PHE A 127 -3.85 -8.13 -12.72
N ILE A 128 -3.18 -7.43 -11.82
CA ILE A 128 -1.93 -7.94 -11.22
C ILE A 128 -2.23 -9.21 -10.42
N SER A 129 -3.26 -9.18 -9.58
CA SER A 129 -3.65 -10.34 -8.75
C SER A 129 -4.09 -11.53 -9.58
N LYS A 130 -4.76 -11.31 -10.72
CA LYS A 130 -5.14 -12.38 -11.66
C LYS A 130 -3.94 -13.26 -12.04
N TYR A 131 -2.80 -12.66 -12.36
CA TYR A 131 -1.61 -13.39 -12.75
C TYR A 131 -0.81 -13.86 -11.52
N ALA A 132 -0.75 -13.05 -10.47
CA ALA A 132 -0.03 -13.38 -9.25
C ALA A 132 -0.63 -14.61 -8.53
N VAL A 133 -1.96 -14.72 -8.46
CA VAL A 133 -2.64 -15.86 -7.84
C VAL A 133 -2.24 -17.16 -8.53
N SER A 134 -2.21 -17.20 -9.86
CA SER A 134 -1.80 -18.40 -10.61
C SER A 134 -0.35 -18.81 -10.25
N ALA A 135 0.58 -17.85 -10.22
CA ALA A 135 1.97 -18.10 -9.85
C ALA A 135 2.12 -18.52 -8.38
N MET A 136 1.32 -17.95 -7.47
CA MET A 136 1.31 -18.32 -6.06
C MET A 136 0.79 -19.74 -5.85
N ILE A 137 -0.26 -20.16 -6.56
CA ILE A 137 -0.78 -21.53 -6.50
C ILE A 137 0.30 -22.53 -6.90
N GLU A 138 1.02 -22.27 -7.99
CA GLU A 138 2.14 -23.09 -8.45
C GLU A 138 3.28 -23.14 -7.42
N SER A 139 3.45 -22.08 -6.62
CA SER A 139 4.43 -22.00 -5.53
C SER A 139 3.96 -22.62 -4.21
N GLY A 140 2.71 -23.12 -4.15
CA GLY A 140 2.11 -23.72 -2.95
C GLY A 140 1.35 -22.75 -2.04
N GLY A 141 1.09 -21.52 -2.48
CA GLY A 141 0.33 -20.50 -1.77
C GLY A 141 1.05 -19.16 -1.73
N GLY A 142 0.42 -18.15 -1.12
CA GLY A 142 0.99 -16.81 -1.07
C GLY A 142 0.23 -15.82 -0.19
N SER A 143 0.70 -14.58 -0.19
CA SER A 143 0.07 -13.46 0.50
C SER A 143 -0.04 -12.23 -0.39
N ILE A 144 -1.25 -11.74 -0.60
CA ILE A 144 -1.54 -10.48 -1.30
C ILE A 144 -1.89 -9.42 -0.27
N ILE A 145 -1.25 -8.25 -0.38
CA ILE A 145 -1.47 -7.10 0.48
C ILE A 145 -1.90 -5.92 -0.40
N ASN A 146 -3.15 -5.52 -0.27
CA ASN A 146 -3.70 -4.38 -0.99
C ASN A 146 -3.63 -3.11 -0.14
N ILE A 147 -3.14 -2.01 -0.69
CA ILE A 147 -3.10 -0.73 0.01
C ILE A 147 -4.32 0.11 -0.36
N SER A 148 -5.24 0.22 0.61
CA SER A 148 -6.38 1.13 0.57
C SER A 148 -6.01 2.51 1.17
N SER A 149 -6.90 3.10 1.92
CA SER A 149 -6.75 4.34 2.69
C SER A 149 -7.87 4.42 3.73
N VAL A 150 -7.68 5.18 4.80
CA VAL A 150 -8.79 5.59 5.68
C VAL A 150 -9.89 6.33 4.90
N ASP A 151 -9.53 7.04 3.82
CA ASP A 151 -10.49 7.70 2.91
C ASP A 151 -11.37 6.71 2.13
N GLY A 152 -10.98 5.45 2.02
CA GLY A 152 -11.81 4.37 1.49
C GLY A 152 -12.82 3.82 2.50
N ILE A 153 -12.67 4.15 3.79
CA ILE A 153 -13.55 3.71 4.88
C ILE A 153 -14.53 4.84 5.26
N ARG A 154 -14.02 6.05 5.38
CA ARG A 154 -14.77 7.27 5.70
C ARG A 154 -14.28 8.42 4.83
N ALA A 155 -15.17 9.35 4.50
CA ALA A 155 -14.77 10.57 3.81
C ALA A 155 -13.74 11.33 4.65
N GLY A 156 -12.62 11.67 4.03
CA GLY A 156 -11.51 12.36 4.65
C GLY A 156 -11.67 13.88 4.65
N MET A 157 -10.58 14.61 4.36
CA MET A 157 -10.54 16.09 4.44
C MET A 157 -11.26 16.81 3.29
N GLY A 158 -12.08 16.09 2.50
CA GLY A 158 -12.87 16.64 1.39
C GLY A 158 -12.13 16.66 0.04
N HIS A 159 -12.90 16.97 -1.02
CA HIS A 159 -12.40 17.08 -2.41
C HIS A 159 -11.72 15.83 -2.98
N SER A 160 -12.09 14.64 -2.49
CA SER A 160 -11.46 13.38 -2.91
C SER A 160 -12.46 12.27 -3.27
N VAL A 161 -13.59 12.63 -3.89
CA VAL A 161 -14.68 11.67 -4.21
C VAL A 161 -14.17 10.48 -5.00
N SER A 162 -13.43 10.73 -6.10
CA SER A 162 -12.87 9.67 -6.95
C SER A 162 -11.84 8.81 -6.21
N TYR A 163 -10.99 9.44 -5.40
CA TYR A 163 -10.00 8.72 -4.60
C TYR A 163 -10.68 7.83 -3.55
N SER A 164 -11.65 8.38 -2.80
CA SER A 164 -12.41 7.62 -1.80
C SER A 164 -13.15 6.43 -2.43
N ALA A 165 -13.77 6.62 -3.60
CA ALA A 165 -14.43 5.55 -4.33
C ALA A 165 -13.42 4.47 -4.77
N SER A 166 -12.28 4.86 -5.33
CA SER A 166 -11.24 3.93 -5.77
C SER A 166 -10.65 3.12 -4.61
N LYS A 167 -10.31 3.77 -3.49
CA LYS A 167 -9.76 3.10 -2.30
C LYS A 167 -10.82 2.35 -1.51
N GLY A 168 -12.08 2.80 -1.54
CA GLY A 168 -13.21 2.07 -0.98
C GLY A 168 -13.46 0.74 -1.69
N GLY A 169 -13.35 0.71 -3.02
CA GLY A 169 -13.49 -0.52 -3.82
C GLY A 169 -12.44 -1.60 -3.51
N VAL A 170 -11.27 -1.23 -3.01
CA VAL A 170 -10.20 -2.16 -2.61
C VAL A 170 -10.63 -3.07 -1.45
N ILE A 171 -11.50 -2.59 -0.56
CA ILE A 171 -11.92 -3.32 0.64
C ILE A 171 -12.76 -4.56 0.26
N PRO A 172 -13.91 -4.43 -0.44
CA PRO A 172 -14.68 -5.60 -0.86
C PRO A 172 -13.94 -6.47 -1.88
N LEU A 173 -13.08 -5.90 -2.74
CA LEU A 173 -12.21 -6.67 -3.62
C LEU A 173 -11.31 -7.62 -2.80
N THR A 174 -10.69 -7.13 -1.75
CA THR A 174 -9.85 -7.93 -0.85
C THR A 174 -10.63 -9.08 -0.22
N MET A 175 -11.84 -8.81 0.28
CA MET A 175 -12.69 -9.83 0.91
C MET A 175 -13.13 -10.90 -0.10
N ALA A 176 -13.53 -10.50 -1.31
CA ALA A 176 -13.92 -11.43 -2.37
C ALA A 176 -12.75 -12.36 -2.74
N MET A 177 -11.58 -11.80 -3.03
CA MET A 177 -10.40 -12.58 -3.36
C MET A 177 -9.95 -13.52 -2.22
N ALA A 178 -10.07 -13.09 -0.97
CA ALA A 178 -9.74 -13.91 0.20
C ALA A 178 -10.65 -15.16 0.30
N VAL A 179 -11.93 -15.01 -0.01
CA VAL A 179 -12.90 -16.11 -0.02
C VAL A 179 -12.65 -17.04 -1.20
N GLU A 180 -12.41 -16.50 -2.38
CA GLU A 180 -12.22 -17.28 -3.61
C GLU A 180 -10.93 -18.12 -3.56
N HIS A 181 -9.82 -17.57 -3.05
CA HIS A 181 -8.50 -18.18 -3.11
C HIS A 181 -7.98 -18.75 -1.78
N GLY A 182 -8.77 -18.69 -0.72
CA GLY A 182 -8.37 -19.26 0.57
C GLY A 182 -8.08 -20.77 0.53
N ARG A 183 -8.81 -21.53 -0.30
CA ARG A 183 -8.57 -22.97 -0.51
C ARG A 183 -7.31 -23.26 -1.33
N ASP A 184 -6.82 -22.27 -2.07
CA ASP A 184 -5.57 -22.33 -2.82
C ASP A 184 -4.36 -21.94 -1.96
N ASN A 185 -4.56 -21.76 -0.64
CA ASN A 185 -3.54 -21.28 0.29
C ASN A 185 -3.03 -19.85 -0.04
N VAL A 186 -3.85 -19.03 -0.70
CA VAL A 186 -3.55 -17.62 -0.97
C VAL A 186 -4.36 -16.75 -0.01
N ARG A 187 -3.66 -16.00 0.85
CA ARG A 187 -4.26 -15.03 1.76
C ARG A 187 -4.30 -13.66 1.09
N VAL A 188 -5.39 -12.93 1.29
CA VAL A 188 -5.54 -11.59 0.73
C VAL A 188 -6.02 -10.66 1.84
N ASN A 189 -5.24 -9.62 2.13
CA ASN A 189 -5.53 -8.66 3.19
C ASN A 189 -5.36 -7.23 2.69
N CYS A 190 -5.97 -6.28 3.39
CA CYS A 190 -5.95 -4.87 3.06
C CYS A 190 -5.37 -4.07 4.23
N ILE A 191 -4.46 -3.14 3.94
CA ILE A 191 -4.02 -2.11 4.88
C ILE A 191 -4.68 -0.79 4.48
N ALA A 192 -5.22 -0.05 5.45
CA ALA A 192 -5.72 1.30 5.28
C ALA A 192 -4.82 2.29 6.06
N PRO A 193 -3.84 2.92 5.39
CA PRO A 193 -3.02 3.95 6.00
C PRO A 193 -3.84 5.17 6.41
N GLY A 194 -3.50 5.75 7.57
CA GLY A 194 -3.99 7.05 8.01
C GLY A 194 -3.14 8.22 7.50
N MET A 195 -2.87 9.19 8.37
CA MET A 195 -2.08 10.37 8.06
C MET A 195 -0.58 10.04 8.05
N ILE A 196 -0.10 9.49 6.92
CA ILE A 196 1.30 9.07 6.72
C ILE A 196 2.07 10.21 6.03
N TYR A 197 3.24 10.58 6.58
CA TYR A 197 4.16 11.50 5.92
C TYR A 197 5.03 10.74 4.91
N THR A 198 4.80 11.01 3.64
CA THR A 198 5.50 10.39 2.51
C THR A 198 5.84 11.45 1.47
N ALA A 199 6.62 11.09 0.46
CA ALA A 199 6.95 11.97 -0.67
C ALA A 199 5.70 12.56 -1.36
N MET A 200 4.56 11.88 -1.34
CA MET A 200 3.29 12.39 -1.88
C MET A 200 2.77 13.63 -1.14
N VAL A 201 3.09 13.78 0.14
CA VAL A 201 2.62 14.87 1.00
C VAL A 201 3.77 15.76 1.53
N GLU A 202 4.96 15.64 0.95
CA GLU A 202 6.14 16.43 1.33
C GLU A 202 5.94 17.94 1.17
N VAL A 203 5.01 18.34 0.29
CA VAL A 203 4.64 19.73 0.05
C VAL A 203 3.68 20.33 1.10
N VAL A 204 3.23 19.53 2.04
CA VAL A 204 2.29 19.98 3.10
C VAL A 204 3.05 20.81 4.14
N ASP A 205 2.55 22.02 4.43
CA ASP A 205 3.13 22.93 5.41
C ASP A 205 3.03 22.44 6.86
N ASP A 206 3.79 23.07 7.76
CA ASP A 206 3.88 22.66 9.17
C ASP A 206 2.54 22.81 9.93
N GLU A 207 1.69 23.77 9.56
CA GLU A 207 0.39 23.97 10.19
C GLU A 207 -0.55 22.81 9.85
N ARG A 208 -0.61 22.44 8.58
CA ARG A 208 -1.37 21.25 8.14
C ARG A 208 -0.79 19.97 8.71
N ARG A 209 0.53 19.86 8.82
CA ARG A 209 1.17 18.72 9.48
C ARG A 209 0.81 18.65 10.96
N LYS A 210 0.75 19.79 11.66
CA LYS A 210 0.25 19.84 13.04
C LYS A 210 -1.18 19.31 13.12
N LEU A 211 -2.08 19.80 12.27
CA LEU A 211 -3.47 19.32 12.23
C LEU A 211 -3.56 17.82 11.99
N ARG A 212 -2.75 17.28 11.07
CA ARG A 212 -2.70 15.83 10.79
C ARG A 212 -2.30 14.99 12.01
N ARG A 213 -1.44 15.51 12.87
CA ARG A 213 -1.09 14.88 14.17
C ARG A 213 -2.22 15.01 15.18
N ASP A 214 -2.79 16.20 15.30
CA ASP A 214 -3.77 16.51 16.34
C ASP A 214 -5.09 15.75 16.18
N ILE A 215 -5.48 15.42 14.94
CA ILE A 215 -6.69 14.60 14.69
C ILE A 215 -6.50 13.11 15.01
N ALA A 216 -5.27 12.64 15.19
CA ALA A 216 -4.99 11.26 15.49
C ALA A 216 -4.89 11.04 17.02
N PRO A 217 -5.57 10.04 17.60
CA PRO A 217 -5.51 9.76 19.04
C PRO A 217 -4.10 9.56 19.62
N LEU A 218 -3.15 9.02 18.86
CA LEU A 218 -1.75 8.92 19.31
C LEU A 218 -0.98 10.24 19.23
N GLY A 219 -1.54 11.29 18.64
CA GLY A 219 -0.90 12.61 18.51
C GLY A 219 0.33 12.63 17.60
N THR A 220 0.46 11.66 16.72
CA THR A 220 1.60 11.50 15.82
C THR A 220 1.15 11.40 14.37
N GLU A 221 2.00 11.86 13.45
CA GLU A 221 1.89 11.53 12.03
C GLU A 221 2.69 10.26 11.78
N GLY A 222 2.12 9.29 11.05
CA GLY A 222 2.80 8.04 10.74
C GLY A 222 3.89 8.21 9.67
N THR A 223 4.73 7.20 9.54
CA THR A 223 5.77 7.09 8.52
C THR A 223 5.47 5.95 7.56
N ALA A 224 6.20 5.90 6.44
CA ALA A 224 6.12 4.78 5.51
C ALA A 224 6.51 3.44 6.16
N GLU A 225 7.43 3.48 7.12
CA GLU A 225 7.92 2.33 7.87
C GLU A 225 6.83 1.73 8.77
N ASP A 226 5.91 2.53 9.32
CA ASP A 226 4.77 2.02 10.10
C ASP A 226 3.88 1.11 9.25
N ILE A 227 3.66 1.49 7.98
CA ILE A 227 2.91 0.67 7.02
C ILE A 227 3.72 -0.55 6.59
N ALA A 228 5.04 -0.39 6.37
CA ALA A 228 5.93 -1.48 6.01
C ALA A 228 5.94 -2.59 7.07
N MET A 229 5.95 -2.25 8.35
CA MET A 229 5.90 -3.24 9.44
C MET A 229 4.58 -4.02 9.49
N ALA A 230 3.45 -3.36 9.22
CA ALA A 230 2.17 -4.03 9.07
C ALA A 230 2.16 -4.97 7.84
N ALA A 231 2.77 -4.53 6.73
CA ALA A 231 2.91 -5.34 5.52
C ALA A 231 3.82 -6.56 5.78
N VAL A 232 4.93 -6.44 6.51
CA VAL A 232 5.79 -7.57 6.92
C VAL A 232 4.97 -8.60 7.71
N TYR A 233 4.14 -8.17 8.68
CA TYR A 233 3.27 -9.08 9.43
C TYR A 233 2.33 -9.84 8.49
N LEU A 234 1.63 -9.15 7.60
CA LEU A 234 0.69 -9.78 6.67
C LEU A 234 1.38 -10.67 5.61
N ALA A 235 2.62 -10.36 5.23
CA ALA A 235 3.44 -11.16 4.33
C ALA A 235 3.99 -12.44 4.98
N SER A 236 4.17 -12.42 6.29
CA SER A 236 4.84 -13.50 7.05
C SER A 236 3.90 -14.65 7.43
N ASP A 237 4.49 -15.76 7.86
CA ASP A 237 3.75 -16.92 8.39
C ASP A 237 3.12 -16.64 9.77
N GLU A 238 3.47 -15.52 10.43
CA GLU A 238 2.83 -15.08 11.67
C GLU A 238 1.34 -14.77 11.45
N SER A 239 0.97 -14.36 10.24
CA SER A 239 -0.41 -14.07 9.83
C SER A 239 -1.07 -15.22 9.05
N LYS A 240 -0.58 -16.46 9.16
CA LYS A 240 -1.10 -17.62 8.41
C LYS A 240 -2.60 -17.89 8.60
N TRP A 241 -3.20 -17.38 9.67
CA TRP A 241 -4.63 -17.53 10.00
C TRP A 241 -5.42 -16.22 9.76
N VAL A 242 -4.84 -15.26 9.00
CA VAL A 242 -5.42 -13.94 8.73
C VAL A 242 -5.61 -13.78 7.24
N THR A 243 -6.87 -13.73 6.79
CA THR A 243 -7.26 -13.42 5.41
C THR A 243 -8.58 -12.65 5.38
N GLY A 244 -8.79 -11.79 4.39
CA GLY A 244 -9.97 -10.94 4.24
C GLY A 244 -10.06 -9.77 5.22
N VAL A 245 -8.98 -9.46 5.96
CA VAL A 245 -8.99 -8.38 6.94
C VAL A 245 -8.73 -7.02 6.29
N LEU A 246 -9.43 -6.01 6.81
CA LEU A 246 -9.07 -4.61 6.67
C LEU A 246 -8.34 -4.17 7.95
N LEU A 247 -7.08 -3.79 7.83
CA LEU A 247 -6.22 -3.36 8.92
C LEU A 247 -5.94 -1.84 8.81
N PRO A 248 -6.63 -0.98 9.56
CA PRO A 248 -6.25 0.42 9.68
C PRO A 248 -4.90 0.54 10.40
N VAL A 249 -3.99 1.33 9.82
CA VAL A 249 -2.71 1.73 10.44
C VAL A 249 -2.70 3.26 10.41
N ASP A 250 -3.29 3.88 11.43
CA ASP A 250 -3.82 5.24 11.35
C ASP A 250 -3.74 6.03 12.68
N ALA A 251 -2.94 5.57 13.61
CA ALA A 251 -2.82 6.17 14.94
C ALA A 251 -4.15 6.30 15.71
N GLY A 252 -5.13 5.43 15.39
CA GLY A 252 -6.45 5.40 16.04
C GLY A 252 -7.48 6.35 15.42
N LEU A 253 -7.18 7.00 14.30
CA LEU A 253 -8.08 7.96 13.64
C LEU A 253 -9.46 7.37 13.34
N MET A 254 -9.52 6.12 12.87
CA MET A 254 -10.80 5.47 12.54
C MET A 254 -11.60 5.03 13.77
N ALA A 255 -10.96 4.88 14.92
CA ALA A 255 -11.62 4.56 16.19
C ALA A 255 -12.21 5.79 16.88
N ALA A 256 -11.66 6.98 16.57
CA ALA A 256 -12.06 8.23 17.21
C ALA A 256 -13.38 8.77 16.64
N GLY A 257 -14.30 9.13 17.53
CA GLY A 257 -15.47 9.93 17.19
C GLY A 257 -15.11 11.43 17.10
N PRO A 258 -15.98 12.25 16.46
CA PRO A 258 -15.72 13.69 16.29
C PRO A 258 -15.42 14.44 17.60
N GLN A 259 -16.08 14.07 18.70
CA GLN A 259 -15.88 14.69 20.01
C GLN A 259 -14.46 14.48 20.56
N ALA A 260 -13.90 13.29 20.38
CA ALA A 260 -12.54 12.97 20.80
C ALA A 260 -11.51 13.80 20.00
N ILE A 261 -11.76 13.97 18.70
CA ILE A 261 -10.89 14.73 17.80
C ILE A 261 -10.91 16.23 18.15
N ILE A 262 -12.08 16.78 18.45
CA ILE A 262 -12.22 18.21 18.85
C ILE A 262 -11.37 18.51 20.09
N GLY A 263 -11.37 17.65 21.10
CA GLY A 263 -10.54 17.79 22.29
C GLY A 263 -9.04 17.88 21.97
N ASN A 264 -8.57 17.11 21.01
CA ASN A 264 -7.17 17.12 20.59
C ASN A 264 -6.77 18.41 19.85
N ILE A 265 -7.71 19.02 19.10
CA ILE A 265 -7.44 20.23 18.30
C ILE A 265 -7.49 21.50 19.17
N MET A 266 -8.38 21.53 20.16
CA MET A 266 -8.66 22.76 20.93
C MET A 266 -7.68 23.04 22.07
N GLU A 267 -6.56 22.33 22.21
CA GLU A 267 -5.48 22.51 23.20
C GLU A 267 -5.91 22.74 24.69
N ASP A 268 -7.21 22.94 24.95
CA ASP A 268 -7.76 23.25 26.29
C ASP A 268 -8.81 22.23 26.72
N ASP A 269 -8.35 21.00 26.72
CA ASP A 269 -9.03 20.13 26.87
C ASP A 269 -9.45 19.03 27.65
N ARG A 270 -8.98 18.68 28.49
CA ARG A 270 -9.33 17.74 29.56
C ARG A 270 -10.41 18.25 30.53
N LYS A 271 -11.08 19.35 30.23
CA LYS A 271 -12.13 19.94 31.05
C LYS A 271 -13.54 19.57 30.62
N PHE A 272 -13.68 18.74 29.58
CA PHE A 272 -14.99 18.28 29.12
C PHE A 272 -15.40 16.89 29.63
N LEU A 273 -14.63 16.31 30.57
CA LEU A 273 -14.99 15.06 31.27
C LEU A 273 -15.24 15.33 32.75
#